data_2236eb3739f4c0b0b570b56358a2a143
#
_entry.id   2236eb3739f4c0b0b570b56358a2a143
#
_cell.length_a   1.000
_cell.length_b   1.000
_cell.length_c   1.000
_cell.angle_alpha   90.00
_cell.angle_beta   90.00
_cell.angle_gamma   90.00
#
_symmetry.space_group_name_H-M   'P 1'
#
loop_
_entity.id
_entity.type
_entity.pdbx_description
1 polymer ?
#
loop_
_entity_poly.entity_id
_entity_poly.type
_entity_poly.pdbx_seq_one_letter_code
_entity_poly.pdbx_strand_id
1 'polypeptide(L)'
;MLKLHKTIISAFLLLAVGCGREEWPETNDVRISWDRSTFTEMTSVNVAGEGFVEENLYYPRIKRLSDGTLLMSFENDHFGWDVYVRRSEDGGKTWSDASLLVKTSPAVSTVGEDEKVYVNPDFIELNDGRVLLAYQWRYKKGYNDLPNTNQNCGIEVMFSSDSGRTFSEPVEVYRGRCWEPAMLQLPSGEIQMYITSSQELIDNMSAPQTVVIRSFDGGKTWQGKERCGIDDNEVIARTVDSRSTYDGMPSGVWLDDNNGIAVPIEVWHGKWVVDQTPVVVKTDVETNWHRDLEAIRKTGGPEWPMKKQLNKDFYGYGPYSTKLGTGEMVVLSNGQYKGQQGIWTFIGDKKADNFTNATTPFDGYWGSVDYIGDNKIFATGTVKYQAEGKTRGMVRAIVGRLNYSKTLVKGDISPEPVDRFNQESNDCWFLGNLSDSKVFADFGWTDENLVLISYLYDRKLTALTTENSDAVELLLARLGGPQYKIVVNGVGAYVVYVEDNFSWRKVSEGAADSVEVVGTLNDDSDEDLGFSAKLSVPWNILGGKPSAGEVLKAHLRHHYKAKTSEKPAWQIEDVEGENSDYPAEWLSLRLK
;
A
#
# COMPACT_ATOMS: atom_id res chain seq x y z
N MET A 1 -25.27 26.55 -51.12
CA MET A 1 -25.94 27.63 -50.37
C MET A 1 -26.93 26.99 -49.42
N LEU A 2 -26.71 26.98 -48.17
CA LEU A 2 -27.52 27.24 -47.00
C LEU A 2 -26.79 26.69 -45.76
N LYS A 3 -26.30 27.61 -44.97
CA LYS A 3 -25.75 27.30 -43.62
C LYS A 3 -26.91 27.04 -42.68
N LEU A 4 -26.92 25.90 -42.01
CA LEU A 4 -27.79 25.66 -40.84
C LEU A 4 -26.96 25.84 -39.58
N HIS A 5 -27.27 26.89 -38.82
CA HIS A 5 -26.83 27.09 -37.46
C HIS A 5 -27.56 26.07 -36.54
N LYS A 6 -26.81 25.26 -35.81
CA LYS A 6 -27.35 24.48 -34.69
C LYS A 6 -27.18 25.32 -33.44
N THR A 7 -28.26 25.86 -32.95
CA THR A 7 -28.38 26.44 -31.61
C THR A 7 -28.49 25.31 -30.61
N ILE A 8 -27.51 25.19 -29.71
CA ILE A 8 -27.56 24.26 -28.56
C ILE A 8 -28.34 24.98 -27.46
N ILE A 9 -29.55 24.49 -27.19
CA ILE A 9 -30.35 24.91 -26.05
C ILE A 9 -29.87 24.07 -24.84
N SER A 10 -29.16 24.71 -23.92
CA SER A 10 -28.87 24.13 -22.60
C SER A 10 -30.15 24.15 -21.77
N ALA A 11 -30.76 23.00 -21.61
CA ALA A 11 -31.85 22.83 -20.64
C ALA A 11 -31.25 22.75 -19.24
N PHE A 12 -31.38 23.82 -18.46
CA PHE A 12 -31.23 23.78 -17.01
C PHE A 12 -32.37 22.97 -16.40
N LEU A 13 -32.07 21.75 -15.97
CA LEU A 13 -32.97 21.00 -15.10
C LEU A 13 -32.83 21.58 -13.69
N LEU A 14 -33.78 22.41 -13.28
CA LEU A 14 -33.98 22.70 -11.87
C LEU A 14 -34.50 21.43 -11.19
N LEU A 15 -33.63 20.66 -10.56
CA LEU A 15 -34.00 19.63 -9.62
C LEU A 15 -34.42 20.33 -8.32
N ALA A 16 -35.62 20.05 -7.87
CA ALA A 16 -36.14 20.48 -6.59
C ALA A 16 -35.22 20.01 -5.45
N VAL A 17 -34.65 20.97 -4.73
CA VAL A 17 -33.86 20.72 -3.53
C VAL A 17 -34.80 20.19 -2.46
N GLY A 18 -34.81 18.87 -2.26
CA GLY A 18 -35.19 18.32 -0.97
C GLY A 18 -34.14 18.77 0.04
N CYS A 19 -34.57 19.26 1.23
CA CYS A 19 -33.69 19.55 2.36
C CYS A 19 -33.02 18.26 2.89
N GLY A 20 -32.10 17.67 2.12
CA GLY A 20 -31.10 16.75 2.63
C GLY A 20 -29.92 17.61 3.08
N ARG A 21 -29.39 17.38 4.28
CA ARG A 21 -28.11 17.91 4.69
C ARG A 21 -27.09 17.48 3.63
N GLU A 22 -26.40 18.43 2.99
CA GLU A 22 -25.23 18.09 2.22
C GLU A 22 -24.24 17.41 3.16
N GLU A 23 -23.68 16.28 2.75
CA GLU A 23 -22.67 15.52 3.50
C GLU A 23 -21.46 15.33 2.62
N TRP A 24 -20.27 15.26 3.25
CA TRP A 24 -19.09 14.89 2.52
C TRP A 24 -19.24 13.45 1.97
N PRO A 25 -18.77 13.17 0.73
CA PRO A 25 -18.69 11.81 0.25
C PRO A 25 -17.95 10.91 1.24
N GLU A 26 -18.39 9.66 1.37
CA GLU A 26 -17.67 8.68 2.17
C GLU A 26 -16.28 8.44 1.57
N THR A 27 -15.26 8.61 2.40
CA THR A 27 -13.86 8.29 2.09
C THR A 27 -13.25 7.54 3.27
N ASN A 28 -12.20 6.78 3.03
CA ASN A 28 -11.50 6.10 4.13
C ASN A 28 -10.85 7.14 5.05
N ASP A 29 -10.96 6.89 6.34
CA ASP A 29 -10.48 7.76 7.41
C ASP A 29 -8.96 7.62 7.66
N VAL A 30 -8.22 7.01 6.73
CA VAL A 30 -6.78 6.79 6.84
C VAL A 30 -6.08 7.02 5.49
N ARG A 31 -4.85 7.53 5.55
CA ARG A 31 -3.96 7.76 4.41
C ARG A 31 -2.52 7.35 4.76
N ILE A 32 -1.79 6.81 3.79
CA ILE A 32 -0.36 6.50 3.93
C ILE A 32 0.45 7.70 3.46
N SER A 33 1.38 8.17 4.29
CA SER A 33 2.45 9.07 3.89
C SER A 33 3.79 8.34 3.97
N TRP A 34 4.50 8.26 2.85
CA TRP A 34 5.75 7.50 2.72
C TRP A 34 6.93 8.30 3.27
N ASP A 35 7.66 7.74 4.24
CA ASP A 35 8.84 8.36 4.83
C ASP A 35 10.06 8.12 3.94
N ARG A 36 10.36 9.06 3.05
CA ARG A 36 11.48 8.98 2.10
C ARG A 36 12.85 8.87 2.78
N SER A 37 12.96 9.26 4.05
CA SER A 37 14.21 9.08 4.82
C SER A 37 14.50 7.61 5.11
N THR A 38 13.50 6.73 4.99
CA THR A 38 13.62 5.27 5.19
C THR A 38 13.78 4.50 3.87
N PHE A 39 13.74 5.20 2.75
CA PHE A 39 13.85 4.56 1.43
C PHE A 39 15.20 3.88 1.25
N THR A 40 15.17 2.64 0.82
CA THR A 40 16.38 1.85 0.56
C THR A 40 16.32 1.13 -0.77
N GLU A 41 17.46 1.00 -1.41
CA GLU A 41 17.70 0.18 -2.61
C GLU A 41 18.71 -0.91 -2.27
N MET A 42 18.31 -2.14 -2.42
CA MET A 42 19.14 -3.32 -2.15
C MET A 42 19.50 -3.98 -3.48
N THR A 43 20.69 -3.72 -3.96
CA THR A 43 21.22 -4.30 -5.21
C THR A 43 21.90 -5.63 -5.00
N SER A 44 22.32 -5.92 -3.77
CA SER A 44 23.01 -7.16 -3.41
C SER A 44 22.86 -7.48 -1.93
N VAL A 45 23.06 -8.76 -1.59
CA VAL A 45 23.07 -9.25 -0.19
C VAL A 45 24.19 -10.26 0.01
N ASN A 46 24.84 -10.22 1.15
CA ASN A 46 25.72 -11.30 1.58
C ASN A 46 24.89 -12.55 1.89
N VAL A 47 25.37 -13.73 1.51
CA VAL A 47 24.71 -15.00 1.83
C VAL A 47 25.48 -15.69 2.95
N ALA A 48 24.79 -15.91 4.07
CA ALA A 48 25.39 -16.43 5.29
C ALA A 48 25.96 -17.84 5.09
N GLY A 49 27.22 -18.02 5.44
CA GLY A 49 27.91 -19.32 5.37
C GLY A 49 28.33 -19.78 3.97
N GLU A 50 27.90 -19.11 2.90
CA GLU A 50 28.11 -19.54 1.52
C GLU A 50 29.34 -18.86 0.87
N GLY A 51 29.82 -17.75 1.43
CA GLY A 51 30.99 -17.03 0.95
C GLY A 51 30.82 -16.31 -0.40
N PHE A 52 29.58 -16.06 -0.81
CA PHE A 52 29.25 -15.25 -1.99
C PHE A 52 28.22 -14.16 -1.70
N VAL A 53 28.10 -13.22 -2.64
CA VAL A 53 27.12 -12.13 -2.66
C VAL A 53 26.10 -12.41 -3.75
N GLU A 54 24.81 -12.40 -3.41
CA GLU A 54 23.73 -12.47 -4.41
C GLU A 54 23.41 -11.05 -4.91
N GLU A 55 23.38 -10.87 -6.22
CA GLU A 55 23.21 -9.56 -6.88
C GLU A 55 21.97 -9.50 -7.78
N ASN A 56 21.04 -10.45 -7.68
CA ASN A 56 19.88 -10.54 -8.55
C ASN A 56 18.64 -10.86 -7.73
N LEU A 57 18.00 -9.83 -7.18
CA LEU A 57 16.97 -9.95 -6.15
C LEU A 57 15.58 -9.65 -6.72
N TYR A 58 14.66 -10.61 -6.60
CA TYR A 58 13.29 -10.51 -7.11
C TYR A 58 12.24 -10.95 -6.09
N TYR A 59 11.00 -10.54 -6.32
CA TYR A 59 9.81 -11.01 -5.65
C TYR A 59 9.87 -10.93 -4.13
N PRO A 60 10.18 -9.75 -3.55
CA PRO A 60 10.28 -9.61 -2.11
C PRO A 60 8.93 -9.78 -1.44
N ARG A 61 8.89 -10.50 -0.31
CA ARG A 61 7.75 -10.58 0.60
C ARG A 61 8.19 -10.16 1.98
N ILE A 62 7.42 -9.29 2.61
CA ILE A 62 7.70 -8.74 3.94
C ILE A 62 6.58 -9.13 4.91
N LYS A 63 6.94 -9.48 6.14
CA LYS A 63 6.02 -9.72 7.23
C LYS A 63 6.64 -9.31 8.56
N ARG A 64 5.85 -8.64 9.40
CA ARG A 64 6.18 -8.44 10.81
C ARG A 64 5.71 -9.64 11.62
N LEU A 65 6.61 -10.21 12.41
CA LEU A 65 6.30 -11.26 13.36
C LEU A 65 5.84 -10.66 14.69
N SER A 66 5.20 -11.48 15.52
CA SER A 66 4.65 -11.07 16.81
C SER A 66 5.72 -10.58 17.80
N ASP A 67 6.96 -11.05 17.67
CA ASP A 67 8.11 -10.60 18.45
C ASP A 67 8.70 -9.24 17.98
N GLY A 68 8.13 -8.65 16.91
CA GLY A 68 8.59 -7.39 16.33
C GLY A 68 9.62 -7.55 15.20
N THR A 69 10.15 -8.74 14.98
CA THR A 69 11.07 -9.03 13.87
C THR A 69 10.37 -8.80 12.53
N LEU A 70 11.04 -8.11 11.59
CA LEU A 70 10.65 -8.12 10.19
C LEU A 70 11.37 -9.26 9.48
N LEU A 71 10.63 -10.07 8.76
CA LEU A 71 11.14 -11.14 7.93
C LEU A 71 10.89 -10.79 6.47
N MET A 72 11.94 -10.94 5.63
CA MET A 72 11.85 -10.71 4.18
C MET A 72 12.33 -11.94 3.44
N SER A 73 11.48 -12.50 2.58
CA SER A 73 11.90 -13.51 1.60
C SER A 73 12.05 -12.89 0.22
N PHE A 74 12.89 -13.48 -0.63
CA PHE A 74 13.06 -13.12 -2.03
C PHE A 74 13.66 -14.29 -2.81
N GLU A 75 13.63 -14.18 -4.14
CA GLU A 75 14.26 -15.12 -5.07
C GLU A 75 15.35 -14.40 -5.88
N ASN A 76 16.25 -15.13 -6.54
CA ASN A 76 17.39 -14.54 -7.22
C ASN A 76 17.28 -14.47 -8.76
N ASP A 77 16.17 -14.82 -9.34
CA ASP A 77 15.88 -14.62 -10.77
C ASP A 77 14.36 -14.51 -11.00
N HIS A 78 13.96 -13.78 -12.03
CA HIS A 78 12.57 -13.61 -12.42
C HIS A 78 11.83 -14.92 -12.71
N PHE A 79 12.52 -15.95 -13.15
CA PHE A 79 11.95 -17.28 -13.39
C PHE A 79 12.34 -18.30 -12.32
N GLY A 80 12.87 -17.81 -11.22
CA GLY A 80 13.15 -18.52 -10.01
C GLY A 80 14.25 -19.56 -10.12
N TRP A 81 15.13 -19.48 -9.18
CA TRP A 81 16.22 -20.42 -9.01
C TRP A 81 16.32 -20.82 -7.54
N ASP A 82 16.63 -19.87 -6.67
CA ASP A 82 16.90 -20.10 -5.26
C ASP A 82 16.02 -19.20 -4.40
N VAL A 83 15.67 -19.61 -3.17
CA VAL A 83 14.91 -18.81 -2.22
C VAL A 83 15.75 -18.45 -1.02
N TYR A 84 15.67 -17.19 -0.64
CA TYR A 84 16.40 -16.59 0.47
C TYR A 84 15.46 -15.97 1.48
N VAL A 85 15.91 -15.87 2.73
CA VAL A 85 15.27 -15.13 3.81
C VAL A 85 16.29 -14.30 4.56
N ARG A 86 15.91 -13.10 4.99
CA ARG A 86 16.69 -12.26 5.90
C ARG A 86 15.79 -11.58 6.92
N ARG A 87 16.39 -11.04 7.98
CA ARG A 87 15.69 -10.53 9.15
C ARG A 87 16.16 -9.14 9.52
N SER A 88 15.23 -8.33 10.08
CA SER A 88 15.52 -7.07 10.75
C SER A 88 14.89 -7.06 12.13
N GLU A 89 15.64 -6.62 13.15
CA GLU A 89 15.19 -6.51 14.54
C GLU A 89 14.97 -5.03 14.96
N ASP A 90 15.15 -4.08 14.02
CA ASP A 90 15.10 -2.64 14.25
C ASP A 90 14.11 -1.88 13.33
N GLY A 91 13.07 -2.59 12.85
CA GLY A 91 12.03 -2.02 12.00
C GLY A 91 12.47 -1.75 10.56
N GLY A 92 13.45 -2.52 10.06
CA GLY A 92 13.92 -2.43 8.67
C GLY A 92 15.10 -1.48 8.47
N LYS A 93 15.68 -0.90 9.53
CA LYS A 93 16.86 -0.01 9.43
C LYS A 93 18.12 -0.79 9.08
N THR A 94 18.31 -1.95 9.71
CA THR A 94 19.39 -2.88 9.40
C THR A 94 18.87 -4.30 9.19
N TRP A 95 19.61 -5.08 8.40
CA TRP A 95 19.21 -6.42 8.01
C TRP A 95 20.37 -7.41 8.18
N SER A 96 20.05 -8.63 8.61
CA SER A 96 21.01 -9.74 8.64
C SER A 96 21.53 -10.07 7.24
N ASP A 97 22.63 -10.84 7.16
CA ASP A 97 22.94 -11.60 5.95
C ASP A 97 21.74 -12.47 5.57
N ALA A 98 21.62 -12.80 4.28
CA ALA A 98 20.55 -13.66 3.79
C ALA A 98 20.87 -15.13 4.07
N SER A 99 19.89 -15.88 4.55
CA SER A 99 19.95 -17.34 4.61
C SER A 99 19.44 -17.93 3.30
N LEU A 100 20.24 -18.77 2.64
CA LEU A 100 19.83 -19.56 1.49
C LEU A 100 19.01 -20.77 1.98
N LEU A 101 17.72 -20.82 1.68
CA LEU A 101 16.81 -21.85 2.17
C LEU A 101 16.74 -23.06 1.24
N VAL A 102 16.55 -22.82 -0.04
CA VAL A 102 16.52 -23.87 -1.07
C VAL A 102 17.32 -23.42 -2.28
N LYS A 103 18.08 -24.35 -2.83
CA LYS A 103 19.01 -24.11 -3.93
C LYS A 103 18.68 -24.97 -5.14
N THR A 104 18.72 -24.36 -6.30
CA THR A 104 18.63 -25.07 -7.60
C THR A 104 19.55 -26.28 -7.60
N SER A 105 19.02 -27.42 -8.03
CA SER A 105 19.74 -28.69 -8.04
C SER A 105 19.46 -29.51 -9.30
N PRO A 106 20.44 -30.34 -9.76
CA PRO A 106 20.18 -31.28 -10.84
C PRO A 106 19.04 -32.23 -10.51
N ALA A 107 18.19 -32.50 -11.49
CA ALA A 107 17.01 -33.35 -11.34
C ALA A 107 16.68 -34.11 -12.62
N VAL A 108 15.67 -34.98 -12.56
CA VAL A 108 15.12 -35.68 -13.72
C VAL A 108 13.61 -35.36 -13.77
N SER A 109 13.17 -34.77 -14.88
CA SER A 109 11.78 -34.47 -15.15
C SER A 109 11.16 -35.43 -16.18
N THR A 110 9.92 -35.18 -16.59
CA THR A 110 9.27 -35.94 -17.67
C THR A 110 9.99 -35.81 -19.04
N VAL A 111 10.84 -34.83 -19.20
CA VAL A 111 11.63 -34.61 -20.42
C VAL A 111 13.12 -35.05 -20.30
N GLY A 112 13.49 -35.72 -19.21
CA GLY A 112 14.86 -36.22 -18.97
C GLY A 112 15.64 -35.33 -18.01
N GLU A 113 16.95 -35.17 -18.21
CA GLU A 113 17.82 -34.34 -17.35
C GLU A 113 17.37 -32.90 -17.31
N ASP A 114 17.24 -32.38 -16.11
CA ASP A 114 16.65 -31.09 -15.81
C ASP A 114 17.25 -30.46 -14.53
N GLU A 115 16.72 -29.32 -14.12
CA GLU A 115 17.04 -28.65 -12.86
C GLU A 115 15.74 -28.43 -12.08
N LYS A 116 15.75 -28.73 -10.77
CA LYS A 116 14.68 -28.31 -9.86
C LYS A 116 15.00 -26.91 -9.38
N VAL A 117 14.07 -25.98 -9.62
CA VAL A 117 14.19 -24.56 -9.31
C VAL A 117 13.01 -24.08 -8.48
N TYR A 118 13.13 -22.93 -7.81
CA TYR A 118 12.21 -22.47 -6.79
C TYR A 118 11.84 -21.00 -6.98
N VAL A 119 10.54 -20.65 -6.80
CA VAL A 119 10.00 -19.31 -7.06
C VAL A 119 8.89 -18.95 -6.11
N ASN A 120 8.54 -17.67 -6.11
CA ASN A 120 7.37 -17.09 -5.47
C ASN A 120 7.26 -17.44 -3.97
N PRO A 121 8.28 -17.20 -3.14
CA PRO A 121 8.17 -17.43 -1.72
C PRO A 121 7.14 -16.49 -1.08
N ASP A 122 6.35 -17.02 -0.15
CA ASP A 122 5.50 -16.26 0.77
C ASP A 122 5.46 -16.92 2.14
N PHE A 123 5.12 -16.18 3.19
CA PHE A 123 5.10 -16.74 4.53
C PHE A 123 4.11 -16.05 5.47
N ILE A 124 3.68 -16.80 6.49
CA ILE A 124 2.87 -16.29 7.59
C ILE A 124 3.46 -16.74 8.94
N GLU A 125 3.16 -15.98 9.99
CA GLU A 125 3.30 -16.46 11.36
C GLU A 125 1.99 -17.14 11.77
N LEU A 126 2.08 -18.35 12.30
CA LEU A 126 0.95 -19.11 12.80
C LEU A 126 0.58 -18.68 14.23
N ASN A 127 -0.66 -18.93 14.64
CA ASN A 127 -1.15 -18.61 15.98
C ASN A 127 -0.32 -19.25 17.13
N ASP A 128 0.47 -20.28 16.83
CA ASP A 128 1.38 -20.91 17.77
C ASP A 128 2.81 -20.34 17.75
N GLY A 129 3.05 -19.26 17.00
CA GLY A 129 4.32 -18.55 16.89
C GLY A 129 5.31 -19.15 15.89
N ARG A 130 4.97 -20.27 15.23
CA ARG A 130 5.80 -20.79 14.15
C ARG A 130 5.63 -19.94 12.89
N VAL A 131 6.68 -19.82 12.11
CA VAL A 131 6.62 -19.29 10.76
C VAL A 131 6.44 -20.44 9.78
N LEU A 132 5.44 -20.31 8.88
CA LEU A 132 5.22 -21.20 7.76
C LEU A 132 5.60 -20.45 6.48
N LEU A 133 6.63 -20.93 5.79
CA LEU A 133 7.08 -20.45 4.49
C LEU A 133 6.59 -21.41 3.41
N ALA A 134 6.05 -20.90 2.31
CA ALA A 134 5.67 -21.65 1.12
C ALA A 134 6.39 -21.09 -0.10
N TYR A 135 6.69 -21.92 -1.06
CA TYR A 135 7.23 -21.53 -2.36
C TYR A 135 6.84 -22.55 -3.42
N GLN A 136 6.76 -22.11 -4.68
CA GLN A 136 6.62 -23.00 -5.83
C GLN A 136 7.97 -23.67 -6.13
N TRP A 137 7.95 -24.97 -6.41
CA TRP A 137 9.04 -25.65 -7.07
C TRP A 137 8.63 -26.09 -8.47
N ARG A 138 9.58 -26.19 -9.39
CA ARG A 138 9.35 -26.75 -10.72
C ARG A 138 10.63 -27.29 -11.33
N TYR A 139 10.46 -28.23 -12.25
CA TYR A 139 11.54 -28.61 -13.16
C TYR A 139 11.57 -27.61 -14.32
N LYS A 140 12.73 -27.01 -14.55
CA LYS A 140 12.91 -25.86 -15.44
C LYS A 140 12.44 -26.13 -16.89
N LYS A 141 12.78 -27.29 -17.44
CA LYS A 141 12.33 -27.72 -18.77
C LYS A 141 10.97 -28.40 -18.73
N GLY A 142 10.78 -29.32 -17.77
CA GLY A 142 9.57 -30.12 -17.61
C GLY A 142 8.32 -29.28 -17.33
N TYR A 143 8.46 -28.09 -16.75
CA TYR A 143 7.35 -27.16 -16.56
C TYR A 143 6.63 -26.79 -17.87
N ASN A 144 7.35 -26.80 -19.00
CA ASN A 144 6.81 -26.50 -20.32
C ASN A 144 6.35 -27.73 -21.09
N ASP A 145 6.47 -28.93 -20.53
CA ASP A 145 5.91 -30.18 -21.06
C ASP A 145 4.42 -30.24 -20.71
N LEU A 146 3.60 -29.46 -21.42
CA LEU A 146 2.19 -29.20 -21.05
C LEU A 146 1.37 -30.45 -20.72
N PRO A 147 1.42 -31.58 -21.45
CA PRO A 147 0.67 -32.79 -21.08
C PRO A 147 1.06 -33.37 -19.72
N ASN A 148 2.29 -33.16 -19.27
CA ASN A 148 2.87 -33.75 -18.08
C ASN A 148 3.27 -32.70 -17.02
N THR A 149 2.98 -31.43 -17.26
CA THR A 149 3.43 -30.33 -16.40
C THR A 149 3.02 -30.49 -14.94
N ASN A 150 1.87 -31.13 -14.67
CA ASN A 150 1.39 -31.42 -13.31
C ASN A 150 2.31 -32.36 -12.51
N GLN A 151 3.19 -33.10 -13.19
CA GLN A 151 4.21 -33.95 -12.56
C GLN A 151 5.49 -33.17 -12.27
N ASN A 152 5.66 -32.00 -12.90
CA ASN A 152 6.89 -31.23 -12.98
C ASN A 152 6.88 -29.97 -12.12
N CYS A 153 5.87 -29.76 -11.30
CA CYS A 153 5.80 -28.61 -10.40
C CYS A 153 4.80 -28.81 -9.25
N GLY A 154 4.93 -28.01 -8.23
CA GLY A 154 4.09 -28.04 -7.04
C GLY A 154 4.51 -26.97 -6.04
N ILE A 155 4.03 -27.12 -4.81
CA ILE A 155 4.36 -26.23 -3.70
C ILE A 155 4.95 -27.04 -2.56
N GLU A 156 6.04 -26.56 -2.00
CA GLU A 156 6.64 -27.03 -0.77
C GLU A 156 6.51 -25.99 0.32
N VAL A 157 6.48 -26.46 1.56
CA VAL A 157 6.48 -25.60 2.75
C VAL A 157 7.63 -26.00 3.68
N MET A 158 8.10 -25.01 4.45
CA MET A 158 9.08 -25.17 5.52
C MET A 158 8.58 -24.46 6.78
N PHE A 159 8.97 -24.94 7.95
CA PHE A 159 8.61 -24.37 9.23
C PHE A 159 9.83 -23.80 9.95
N SER A 160 9.64 -22.67 10.61
CA SER A 160 10.60 -22.13 11.58
C SER A 160 9.93 -22.01 12.95
N SER A 161 10.67 -22.36 14.02
CA SER A 161 10.24 -22.19 15.42
C SER A 161 11.08 -21.16 16.17
N ASP A 162 11.90 -20.39 15.44
CA ASP A 162 12.87 -19.44 15.98
C ASP A 162 12.85 -18.09 15.24
N SER A 163 11.65 -17.66 14.87
CA SER A 163 11.40 -16.39 14.16
C SER A 163 12.19 -16.26 12.85
N GLY A 164 12.23 -17.35 12.08
CA GLY A 164 12.85 -17.39 10.76
C GLY A 164 14.39 -17.44 10.76
N ARG A 165 15.05 -17.85 11.88
CA ARG A 165 16.49 -18.06 11.91
C ARG A 165 16.89 -19.36 11.24
N THR A 166 16.12 -20.43 11.52
CA THR A 166 16.31 -21.74 10.90
C THR A 166 14.96 -22.28 10.41
N PHE A 167 15.01 -23.12 9.40
CA PHE A 167 13.85 -23.76 8.81
C PHE A 167 14.00 -25.27 8.75
N SER A 168 12.87 -25.99 8.80
CA SER A 168 12.80 -27.44 8.63
C SER A 168 13.15 -27.86 7.21
N GLU A 169 13.34 -29.17 6.99
CA GLU A 169 13.31 -29.74 5.64
C GLU A 169 11.98 -29.42 4.94
N PRO A 170 12.00 -29.25 3.61
CA PRO A 170 10.80 -28.96 2.84
C PRO A 170 9.82 -30.15 2.80
N VAL A 171 8.53 -29.82 2.82
CA VAL A 171 7.42 -30.80 2.71
C VAL A 171 6.53 -30.38 1.54
N GLU A 172 6.31 -31.29 0.58
CA GLU A 172 5.40 -31.05 -0.51
C GLU A 172 3.94 -31.05 -0.03
N VAL A 173 3.22 -29.96 -0.33
CA VAL A 173 1.82 -29.76 0.10
C VAL A 173 0.85 -29.65 -1.07
N TYR A 174 1.35 -29.48 -2.29
CA TYR A 174 0.55 -29.41 -3.50
C TYR A 174 1.37 -29.91 -4.69
N ARG A 175 0.69 -30.64 -5.59
CA ARG A 175 1.25 -31.15 -6.83
C ARG A 175 0.38 -30.72 -8.01
N GLY A 176 0.95 -30.00 -8.96
CA GLY A 176 0.24 -29.55 -10.14
C GLY A 176 0.79 -28.23 -10.67
N ARG A 177 0.41 -27.86 -11.90
CA ARG A 177 0.82 -26.60 -12.51
C ARG A 177 0.23 -25.41 -11.78
N CYS A 178 1.09 -24.64 -11.12
CA CYS A 178 0.70 -23.58 -10.22
C CYS A 178 1.72 -22.44 -10.20
N TRP A 179 1.34 -21.33 -9.50
CA TRP A 179 2.15 -20.16 -9.21
C TRP A 179 1.72 -19.59 -7.84
N GLU A 180 2.54 -18.75 -7.26
CA GLU A 180 2.24 -17.73 -6.26
C GLU A 180 1.39 -18.24 -5.08
N PRO A 181 1.93 -19.14 -4.24
CA PRO A 181 1.24 -19.46 -3.01
C PRO A 181 1.17 -18.23 -2.10
N ALA A 182 0.00 -17.99 -1.50
CA ALA A 182 -0.18 -17.00 -0.45
C ALA A 182 -1.04 -17.60 0.66
N MET A 183 -0.71 -17.31 1.91
CA MET A 183 -1.31 -18.02 3.04
C MET A 183 -2.04 -17.07 3.98
N LEU A 184 -3.06 -17.61 4.64
CA LEU A 184 -3.83 -16.97 5.70
C LEU A 184 -4.20 -18.00 6.76
N GLN A 185 -4.00 -17.69 8.04
CA GLN A 185 -4.57 -18.49 9.12
C GLN A 185 -5.80 -17.80 9.70
N LEU A 186 -6.90 -18.54 9.78
CA LEU A 186 -8.15 -18.08 10.36
C LEU A 186 -8.13 -18.14 11.89
N PRO A 187 -9.00 -17.39 12.60
CA PRO A 187 -9.14 -17.51 14.05
C PRO A 187 -9.50 -18.92 14.54
N SER A 188 -10.13 -19.74 13.68
CA SER A 188 -10.41 -21.15 13.95
C SER A 188 -9.16 -22.04 14.04
N GLY A 189 -8.01 -21.53 13.56
CA GLY A 189 -6.79 -22.29 13.37
C GLY A 189 -6.63 -22.91 11.99
N GLU A 190 -7.67 -22.89 11.15
CA GLU A 190 -7.60 -23.31 9.75
C GLU A 190 -6.57 -22.45 8.99
N ILE A 191 -5.66 -23.10 8.27
CA ILE A 191 -4.74 -22.43 7.35
C ILE A 191 -5.30 -22.61 5.93
N GLN A 192 -5.47 -21.51 5.24
CA GLN A 192 -5.80 -21.47 3.81
C GLN A 192 -4.57 -21.05 3.02
N MET A 193 -4.25 -21.79 1.97
CA MET A 193 -3.24 -21.42 0.99
C MET A 193 -3.95 -21.19 -0.34
N TYR A 194 -3.87 -19.98 -0.83
CA TYR A 194 -4.37 -19.56 -2.12
C TYR A 194 -3.29 -19.75 -3.16
N ILE A 195 -3.67 -20.23 -4.34
CA ILE A 195 -2.72 -20.62 -5.37
C ILE A 195 -3.31 -20.20 -6.73
N THR A 196 -2.47 -19.64 -7.60
CA THR A 196 -2.77 -19.57 -9.03
C THR A 196 -2.62 -20.95 -9.64
N SER A 197 -3.69 -21.62 -9.98
CA SER A 197 -3.68 -22.94 -10.59
C SER A 197 -3.90 -22.86 -12.11
N SER A 198 -3.06 -23.53 -12.89
CA SER A 198 -3.14 -23.60 -14.35
C SER A 198 -3.28 -25.04 -14.84
N GLN A 199 -3.83 -25.92 -14.03
CA GLN A 199 -3.95 -27.36 -14.38
C GLN A 199 -4.93 -27.62 -15.51
N GLU A 200 -5.94 -26.78 -15.65
CA GLU A 200 -6.93 -26.95 -16.69
C GLU A 200 -6.42 -26.39 -18.01
N LEU A 201 -6.42 -27.20 -19.04
CA LEU A 201 -6.06 -26.78 -20.39
C LEU A 201 -7.33 -26.68 -21.23
N ILE A 202 -7.57 -25.50 -21.78
CA ILE A 202 -8.63 -25.27 -22.77
C ILE A 202 -7.96 -25.13 -24.13
N ASP A 203 -8.27 -26.03 -25.06
CA ASP A 203 -7.67 -26.05 -26.42
C ASP A 203 -6.13 -25.95 -26.41
N ASN A 204 -5.47 -26.70 -25.55
CA ASN A 204 -4.02 -26.67 -25.32
C ASN A 204 -3.47 -25.36 -24.74
N MET A 205 -4.31 -24.49 -24.23
CA MET A 205 -3.91 -23.29 -23.52
C MET A 205 -4.24 -23.43 -22.03
N SER A 206 -3.34 -22.94 -21.19
CA SER A 206 -3.55 -22.86 -19.76
C SER A 206 -4.64 -21.82 -19.45
N ALA A 207 -5.58 -22.17 -18.59
CA ALA A 207 -6.61 -21.27 -18.06
C ALA A 207 -6.37 -21.06 -16.55
N PRO A 208 -5.52 -20.13 -16.14
CA PRO A 208 -5.24 -19.89 -14.74
C PRO A 208 -6.48 -19.45 -13.97
N GLN A 209 -6.63 -20.01 -12.78
CA GLN A 209 -7.70 -19.73 -11.84
C GLN A 209 -7.12 -19.65 -10.42
N THR A 210 -7.78 -18.93 -9.53
CA THR A 210 -7.39 -18.92 -8.12
C THR A 210 -8.16 -19.99 -7.35
N VAL A 211 -7.40 -20.81 -6.62
CA VAL A 211 -7.92 -21.92 -5.83
C VAL A 211 -7.41 -21.84 -4.40
N VAL A 212 -8.06 -22.57 -3.49
CA VAL A 212 -7.65 -22.70 -2.10
C VAL A 212 -7.44 -24.16 -1.72
N ILE A 213 -6.34 -24.45 -1.02
CA ILE A 213 -6.11 -25.68 -0.26
C ILE A 213 -6.06 -25.38 1.23
N ARG A 214 -6.38 -26.37 2.07
CA ARG A 214 -6.63 -26.16 3.49
C ARG A 214 -5.83 -27.10 4.37
N SER A 215 -5.38 -26.59 5.53
CA SER A 215 -4.85 -27.41 6.62
C SER A 215 -5.61 -27.11 7.92
N PHE A 216 -5.95 -28.17 8.67
CA PHE A 216 -6.64 -28.07 9.96
C PHE A 216 -5.80 -28.56 11.13
N ASP A 217 -4.53 -28.87 10.87
CA ASP A 217 -3.60 -29.45 11.85
C ASP A 217 -2.28 -28.68 11.98
N GLY A 218 -2.36 -27.37 11.68
CA GLY A 218 -1.20 -26.47 11.79
C GLY A 218 -0.19 -26.65 10.65
N GLY A 219 -0.66 -26.99 9.45
CA GLY A 219 0.15 -27.09 8.24
C GLY A 219 0.80 -28.45 7.99
N LYS A 220 0.49 -29.47 8.80
CA LYS A 220 1.08 -30.82 8.66
C LYS A 220 0.48 -31.61 7.51
N THR A 221 -0.84 -31.53 7.35
CA THR A 221 -1.55 -32.16 6.24
C THR A 221 -2.44 -31.17 5.53
N TRP A 222 -2.68 -31.38 4.24
CA TRP A 222 -3.41 -30.44 3.38
C TRP A 222 -4.48 -31.15 2.55
N GLN A 223 -5.69 -30.58 2.53
CA GLN A 223 -6.76 -30.98 1.63
C GLN A 223 -6.65 -30.22 0.31
N GLY A 224 -7.08 -30.83 -0.79
CA GLY A 224 -6.95 -30.26 -2.14
C GLY A 224 -5.58 -30.47 -2.79
N LYS A 225 -4.68 -31.20 -2.11
CA LYS A 225 -3.28 -31.40 -2.48
C LYS A 225 -3.04 -31.94 -3.90
N GLU A 226 -3.91 -32.82 -4.41
CA GLU A 226 -3.68 -33.55 -5.67
C GLU A 226 -4.65 -33.16 -6.79
N ARG A 227 -5.64 -32.31 -6.51
CA ARG A 227 -6.75 -32.04 -7.43
C ARG A 227 -7.23 -30.59 -7.39
N CYS A 228 -6.36 -29.68 -7.08
CA CYS A 228 -6.74 -28.28 -6.98
C CYS A 228 -7.28 -27.75 -8.31
N GLY A 229 -8.40 -27.06 -8.27
CA GLY A 229 -9.04 -26.47 -9.44
C GLY A 229 -9.96 -27.41 -10.22
N ILE A 230 -10.12 -28.65 -9.77
CA ILE A 230 -11.08 -29.61 -10.35
C ILE A 230 -12.28 -29.78 -9.44
N ASP A 231 -12.10 -29.63 -8.14
CA ASP A 231 -13.19 -29.66 -7.17
C ASP A 231 -13.81 -28.25 -7.05
N ASP A 232 -15.13 -28.16 -7.21
CA ASP A 232 -15.89 -26.91 -7.18
C ASP A 232 -15.77 -26.16 -5.85
N ASN A 233 -15.50 -26.86 -4.75
CA ASN A 233 -15.30 -26.26 -3.42
C ASN A 233 -13.93 -25.59 -3.23
N GLU A 234 -13.00 -25.81 -4.13
CA GLU A 234 -11.63 -25.30 -4.04
C GLU A 234 -11.39 -24.05 -4.88
N VAL A 235 -12.24 -23.80 -5.87
CA VAL A 235 -12.11 -22.64 -6.77
C VAL A 235 -12.70 -21.40 -6.11
N ILE A 236 -11.92 -20.35 -5.92
CA ILE A 236 -12.41 -19.09 -5.36
C ILE A 236 -12.63 -18.00 -6.44
N ALA A 237 -11.90 -18.07 -7.55
CA ALA A 237 -12.11 -17.19 -8.68
C ALA A 237 -11.74 -17.87 -10.00
N ARG A 238 -12.63 -17.74 -10.98
CA ARG A 238 -12.43 -18.22 -12.33
C ARG A 238 -13.25 -17.38 -13.29
N THR A 239 -12.58 -16.65 -14.17
CA THR A 239 -13.24 -15.93 -15.26
C THR A 239 -13.50 -16.92 -16.40
N VAL A 240 -14.77 -17.10 -16.75
CA VAL A 240 -15.19 -18.03 -17.82
C VAL A 240 -15.53 -17.21 -19.05
N ASP A 241 -15.10 -17.63 -20.22
CA ASP A 241 -15.48 -17.24 -21.58
C ASP A 241 -14.42 -16.58 -22.47
N SER A 242 -13.17 -16.47 -22.08
CA SER A 242 -12.16 -16.10 -23.05
C SER A 242 -10.87 -16.88 -22.82
N ARG A 243 -10.28 -17.34 -23.91
CA ARG A 243 -8.99 -18.04 -23.94
C ARG A 243 -7.81 -17.17 -23.48
N SER A 244 -8.06 -15.92 -23.12
CA SER A 244 -7.06 -14.94 -22.69
C SER A 244 -7.28 -14.46 -21.26
N THR A 245 -8.12 -15.12 -20.46
CA THR A 245 -8.33 -14.75 -19.06
C THR A 245 -7.32 -15.42 -18.14
N TYR A 246 -7.00 -14.71 -17.06
CA TYR A 246 -6.08 -15.13 -16.03
C TYR A 246 -6.60 -14.59 -14.71
N ASP A 247 -6.82 -15.45 -13.73
CA ASP A 247 -7.19 -15.08 -12.36
C ASP A 247 -6.13 -15.64 -11.43
N GLY A 248 -5.28 -14.75 -10.89
CA GLY A 248 -4.10 -15.21 -10.15
C GLY A 248 -3.51 -14.19 -9.20
N MET A 249 -2.30 -14.47 -8.74
CA MET A 249 -1.56 -13.70 -7.74
C MET A 249 -2.40 -13.35 -6.50
N PRO A 250 -2.98 -14.33 -5.80
CA PRO A 250 -3.81 -14.09 -4.64
C PRO A 250 -3.01 -13.60 -3.44
N SER A 251 -3.64 -12.79 -2.58
CA SER A 251 -3.14 -12.44 -1.26
C SER A 251 -4.31 -12.17 -0.32
N GLY A 252 -4.51 -12.97 0.71
CA GLY A 252 -5.73 -12.93 1.53
C GLY A 252 -5.55 -12.23 2.87
N VAL A 253 -6.62 -11.58 3.33
CA VAL A 253 -6.73 -11.07 4.70
C VAL A 253 -8.02 -11.55 5.36
N TRP A 254 -7.92 -11.81 6.67
CA TRP A 254 -9.08 -12.00 7.53
C TRP A 254 -9.62 -10.63 7.94
N LEU A 255 -10.91 -10.38 7.68
CA LEU A 255 -11.62 -9.17 8.06
C LEU A 255 -12.21 -9.31 9.47
N ASP A 256 -12.18 -8.22 10.25
CA ASP A 256 -12.73 -8.21 11.61
C ASP A 256 -14.28 -8.23 11.59
N ASP A 257 -14.89 -8.34 12.77
CA ASP A 257 -16.33 -8.25 12.98
C ASP A 257 -17.18 -9.23 12.13
N ASN A 258 -16.65 -10.45 11.89
CA ASN A 258 -17.28 -11.47 11.06
C ASN A 258 -17.52 -11.08 9.60
N ASN A 259 -16.78 -10.08 9.09
CA ASN A 259 -16.86 -9.70 7.67
C ASN A 259 -16.24 -10.76 6.73
N GLY A 260 -15.59 -11.81 7.28
CA GLY A 260 -15.07 -12.94 6.51
C GLY A 260 -13.67 -12.75 5.97
N ILE A 261 -13.46 -13.16 4.73
CA ILE A 261 -12.14 -13.16 4.07
C ILE A 261 -12.23 -12.33 2.79
N ALA A 262 -11.21 -11.52 2.54
CA ALA A 262 -11.02 -10.80 1.29
C ALA A 262 -9.70 -11.21 0.64
N VAL A 263 -9.73 -11.51 -0.65
CA VAL A 263 -8.56 -11.92 -1.45
C VAL A 263 -8.50 -11.05 -2.69
N PRO A 264 -7.57 -10.11 -2.79
CA PRO A 264 -7.27 -9.45 -4.05
C PRO A 264 -6.57 -10.43 -4.98
N ILE A 265 -6.93 -10.37 -6.24
CA ILE A 265 -6.35 -11.14 -7.33
C ILE A 265 -6.14 -10.24 -8.54
N GLU A 266 -5.20 -10.60 -9.41
CA GLU A 266 -5.13 -10.00 -10.73
C GLU A 266 -6.06 -10.73 -11.70
N VAL A 267 -6.76 -9.97 -12.54
CA VAL A 267 -7.61 -10.51 -13.59
C VAL A 267 -7.21 -9.93 -14.94
N TRP A 268 -6.95 -10.82 -15.88
CA TRP A 268 -6.68 -10.45 -17.27
C TRP A 268 -7.89 -10.83 -18.13
N HIS A 269 -8.50 -9.85 -18.76
CA HIS A 269 -9.69 -10.05 -19.59
C HIS A 269 -9.51 -9.61 -21.05
N GLY A 270 -8.25 -9.42 -21.48
CA GLY A 270 -7.86 -9.02 -22.83
C GLY A 270 -6.37 -9.16 -23.10
N LYS A 271 -5.87 -8.46 -24.13
CA LYS A 271 -4.47 -8.54 -24.58
C LYS A 271 -3.61 -7.34 -24.18
N TRP A 272 -4.22 -6.27 -23.66
CA TRP A 272 -3.56 -5.00 -23.37
C TRP A 272 -3.38 -4.79 -21.88
N VAL A 273 -2.45 -3.92 -21.49
CA VAL A 273 -2.24 -3.56 -20.06
C VAL A 273 -3.53 -3.03 -19.43
N VAL A 274 -4.33 -2.28 -20.18
CA VAL A 274 -5.65 -1.79 -19.74
C VAL A 274 -6.69 -2.90 -19.53
N ASP A 275 -6.38 -4.13 -19.96
CA ASP A 275 -7.21 -5.30 -19.74
C ASP A 275 -6.80 -6.07 -18.46
N GLN A 276 -5.84 -5.55 -17.70
CA GLN A 276 -5.37 -6.12 -16.43
C GLN A 276 -5.94 -5.29 -15.29
N THR A 277 -6.69 -5.93 -14.43
CA THR A 277 -7.42 -5.24 -13.36
C THR A 277 -7.35 -6.05 -12.07
N PRO A 278 -6.79 -5.51 -10.99
CA PRO A 278 -6.94 -6.12 -9.68
C PRO A 278 -8.39 -6.04 -9.23
N VAL A 279 -8.88 -7.16 -8.71
CA VAL A 279 -10.23 -7.26 -8.14
C VAL A 279 -10.15 -7.87 -6.74
N VAL A 280 -11.14 -7.61 -5.90
CA VAL A 280 -11.22 -8.22 -4.57
C VAL A 280 -12.39 -9.19 -4.54
N VAL A 281 -12.09 -10.48 -4.35
CA VAL A 281 -13.10 -11.51 -4.09
C VAL A 281 -13.27 -11.72 -2.61
N LYS A 282 -14.50 -11.96 -2.16
CA LYS A 282 -14.84 -12.07 -0.74
C LYS A 282 -15.72 -13.26 -0.46
N THR A 283 -15.56 -13.81 0.75
CA THR A 283 -16.48 -14.80 1.31
C THR A 283 -16.77 -14.44 2.76
N ASP A 284 -17.98 -14.71 3.22
CA ASP A 284 -18.30 -14.63 4.65
C ASP A 284 -17.77 -15.86 5.42
N VAL A 285 -17.82 -15.78 6.75
CA VAL A 285 -17.32 -16.83 7.65
C VAL A 285 -18.06 -18.16 7.48
N GLU A 286 -19.36 -18.10 7.23
CA GLU A 286 -20.22 -19.31 7.11
C GLU A 286 -20.00 -20.01 5.77
N THR A 287 -19.96 -19.24 4.69
CA THR A 287 -19.75 -19.76 3.34
C THR A 287 -18.32 -20.28 3.13
N ASN A 288 -17.32 -19.56 3.65
CA ASN A 288 -15.90 -19.94 3.62
C ASN A 288 -15.45 -20.58 2.29
N TRP A 289 -15.75 -19.90 1.17
CA TRP A 289 -15.50 -20.35 -0.22
C TRP A 289 -16.28 -21.56 -0.72
N HIS A 290 -17.12 -22.21 0.09
CA HIS A 290 -17.98 -23.29 -0.37
C HIS A 290 -19.09 -22.75 -1.27
N ARG A 291 -18.77 -22.57 -2.55
CA ARG A 291 -19.67 -21.97 -3.55
C ARG A 291 -20.02 -22.98 -4.64
N ASP A 292 -21.21 -22.79 -5.21
CA ASP A 292 -21.60 -23.45 -6.46
C ASP A 292 -20.79 -22.87 -7.63
N LEU A 293 -19.97 -23.70 -8.29
CA LEU A 293 -19.15 -23.31 -9.43
C LEU A 293 -19.98 -22.75 -10.60
N GLU A 294 -21.19 -23.25 -10.80
CA GLU A 294 -22.14 -22.73 -11.80
C GLU A 294 -22.54 -21.27 -11.46
N ALA A 295 -22.72 -20.95 -10.18
CA ALA A 295 -22.99 -19.59 -9.75
C ALA A 295 -21.77 -18.68 -9.98
N ILE A 296 -20.55 -19.18 -9.73
CA ILE A 296 -19.30 -18.46 -10.03
C ILE A 296 -19.19 -18.23 -11.54
N ARG A 297 -19.42 -19.24 -12.37
CA ARG A 297 -19.41 -19.14 -13.83
C ARG A 297 -20.46 -18.16 -14.36
N LYS A 298 -21.65 -18.14 -13.80
CA LYS A 298 -22.73 -17.21 -14.18
C LYS A 298 -22.45 -15.77 -13.74
N THR A 299 -21.83 -15.58 -12.58
CA THR A 299 -21.43 -14.26 -12.09
C THR A 299 -20.15 -13.74 -12.74
N GLY A 300 -19.35 -14.63 -13.30
CA GLY A 300 -18.05 -14.39 -13.92
C GLY A 300 -18.08 -14.02 -15.40
N GLY A 301 -19.18 -13.48 -15.91
CA GLY A 301 -19.22 -12.95 -17.28
C GLY A 301 -18.22 -11.81 -17.49
N PRO A 302 -17.96 -11.36 -18.73
CA PRO A 302 -16.93 -10.35 -19.04
C PRO A 302 -17.08 -9.02 -18.29
N GLU A 303 -18.25 -8.76 -17.72
CA GLU A 303 -18.50 -7.59 -16.87
C GLU A 303 -18.09 -7.80 -15.40
N TRP A 304 -17.81 -9.02 -14.96
CA TRP A 304 -17.53 -9.30 -13.56
C TRP A 304 -16.25 -8.61 -13.05
N PRO A 305 -15.10 -8.60 -13.75
CA PRO A 305 -13.94 -7.89 -13.31
C PRO A 305 -14.19 -6.39 -13.14
N MET A 306 -14.93 -5.78 -14.06
CA MET A 306 -15.23 -4.35 -14.04
C MET A 306 -16.10 -3.94 -12.85
N LYS A 307 -16.96 -4.84 -12.34
CA LYS A 307 -17.80 -4.60 -11.14
C LYS A 307 -17.06 -4.79 -9.82
N LYS A 308 -15.93 -5.50 -9.84
CA LYS A 308 -15.14 -5.88 -8.66
C LYS A 308 -13.73 -5.30 -8.67
N GLN A 309 -13.42 -4.46 -9.66
CA GLN A 309 -12.11 -3.83 -9.77
C GLN A 309 -11.79 -3.01 -8.51
N LEU A 310 -10.52 -3.03 -8.13
CA LEU A 310 -10.00 -2.34 -6.97
C LEU A 310 -10.32 -0.83 -7.03
N ASN A 311 -10.04 -0.19 -8.17
CA ASN A 311 -10.33 1.21 -8.41
C ASN A 311 -10.55 1.43 -9.92
N LYS A 312 -11.55 2.25 -10.29
CA LYS A 312 -11.95 2.49 -11.69
C LYS A 312 -10.86 3.15 -12.57
N ASP A 313 -9.92 3.88 -11.94
CA ASP A 313 -8.86 4.62 -12.60
C ASP A 313 -7.51 3.88 -12.56
N PHE A 314 -7.52 2.62 -12.06
CA PHE A 314 -6.33 1.80 -11.90
C PHE A 314 -6.38 0.56 -12.80
N TYR A 315 -5.33 0.38 -13.57
CA TYR A 315 -5.05 -0.81 -14.37
C TYR A 315 -3.72 -1.41 -13.91
N GLY A 316 -3.73 -2.69 -13.54
CA GLY A 316 -2.52 -3.27 -12.98
C GLY A 316 -2.65 -4.75 -12.63
N TYR A 317 -1.59 -5.29 -12.04
CA TYR A 317 -1.42 -6.69 -11.73
C TYR A 317 -0.54 -6.88 -10.50
N GLY A 318 -0.42 -8.12 -10.04
CA GLY A 318 0.43 -8.45 -8.89
C GLY A 318 -0.03 -7.81 -7.58
N PRO A 319 -1.33 -7.94 -7.18
CA PRO A 319 -1.79 -7.38 -5.92
C PRO A 319 -1.19 -8.13 -4.73
N TYR A 320 -0.91 -7.40 -3.66
CA TYR A 320 -0.59 -7.95 -2.34
C TYR A 320 -1.31 -7.16 -1.27
N SER A 321 -1.66 -7.78 -0.15
CA SER A 321 -2.51 -7.14 0.83
C SER A 321 -2.08 -7.35 2.27
N THR A 322 -2.46 -6.38 3.11
CA THR A 322 -2.38 -6.48 4.57
C THR A 322 -3.60 -5.80 5.20
N LYS A 323 -3.83 -6.05 6.48
CA LYS A 323 -4.85 -5.39 7.26
C LYS A 323 -4.21 -4.45 8.28
N LEU A 324 -4.72 -3.23 8.39
CA LEU A 324 -4.29 -2.27 9.40
C LEU A 324 -4.79 -2.67 10.79
N GLY A 325 -4.14 -2.16 11.83
CA GLY A 325 -4.57 -2.40 13.21
C GLY A 325 -5.97 -1.87 13.53
N THR A 326 -6.48 -0.93 12.76
CA THR A 326 -7.84 -0.36 12.84
C THR A 326 -8.86 -1.12 12.00
N GLY A 327 -8.44 -2.10 11.19
CA GLY A 327 -9.29 -3.03 10.46
C GLY A 327 -9.45 -2.77 8.97
N GLU A 328 -8.97 -1.64 8.44
CA GLU A 328 -8.98 -1.33 7.02
C GLU A 328 -8.03 -2.27 6.25
N MET A 329 -8.39 -2.58 5.00
CA MET A 329 -7.55 -3.39 4.11
C MET A 329 -6.69 -2.49 3.22
N VAL A 330 -5.39 -2.74 3.19
CA VAL A 330 -4.48 -2.12 2.20
C VAL A 330 -4.17 -3.12 1.12
N VAL A 331 -4.30 -2.70 -0.14
CA VAL A 331 -3.85 -3.45 -1.31
C VAL A 331 -2.75 -2.66 -2.01
N LEU A 332 -1.61 -3.30 -2.18
CA LEU A 332 -0.51 -2.81 -3.01
C LEU A 332 -0.56 -3.56 -4.35
N SER A 333 -0.43 -2.84 -5.46
CA SER A 333 -0.39 -3.46 -6.80
C SER A 333 0.45 -2.60 -7.73
N ASN A 334 1.10 -3.24 -8.69
CA ASN A 334 1.85 -2.51 -9.71
C ASN A 334 0.97 -2.28 -10.94
N GLY A 335 1.12 -1.11 -11.55
CA GLY A 335 0.31 -0.74 -12.69
C GLY A 335 0.28 0.75 -12.97
N GLN A 336 -0.80 1.20 -13.60
CA GLN A 336 -1.01 2.58 -13.98
C GLN A 336 -2.25 3.15 -13.27
N TYR A 337 -2.05 4.20 -12.50
CA TYR A 337 -3.12 4.98 -11.88
C TYR A 337 -3.15 6.38 -12.49
N LYS A 338 -4.28 6.80 -13.05
CA LYS A 338 -4.46 8.12 -13.71
C LYS A 338 -3.32 8.48 -14.68
N GLY A 339 -2.80 7.48 -15.40
CA GLY A 339 -1.73 7.67 -16.38
C GLY A 339 -0.29 7.55 -15.87
N GLN A 340 -0.09 7.48 -14.56
CA GLN A 340 1.23 7.33 -13.94
C GLN A 340 1.52 5.87 -13.63
N GLN A 341 2.67 5.36 -14.09
CA GLN A 341 3.17 4.01 -13.81
C GLN A 341 3.84 3.96 -12.44
N GLY A 342 3.70 2.82 -11.74
CA GLY A 342 4.37 2.60 -10.45
C GLY A 342 3.79 1.44 -9.68
N ILE A 343 4.26 1.28 -8.45
CA ILE A 343 3.57 0.51 -7.42
C ILE A 343 2.61 1.46 -6.71
N TRP A 344 1.37 1.06 -6.56
CA TRP A 344 0.32 1.85 -5.93
C TRP A 344 -0.28 1.12 -4.74
N THR A 345 -0.57 1.84 -3.69
CA THR A 345 -1.37 1.35 -2.56
C THR A 345 -2.75 1.99 -2.57
N PHE A 346 -3.75 1.21 -2.24
CA PHE A 346 -5.14 1.66 -2.07
C PHE A 346 -5.63 1.17 -0.72
N ILE A 347 -6.46 1.97 -0.07
CA ILE A 347 -7.04 1.63 1.23
C ILE A 347 -8.53 1.36 1.03
N GLY A 348 -8.96 0.15 1.36
CA GLY A 348 -10.35 -0.25 1.45
C GLY A 348 -10.88 -0.11 2.88
N ASP A 349 -12.19 -0.03 3.02
CA ASP A 349 -12.83 -0.02 4.33
C ASP A 349 -12.68 -1.38 5.06
N LYS A 350 -13.21 -1.49 6.28
CA LYS A 350 -13.16 -2.71 7.11
C LYS A 350 -13.91 -3.91 6.50
N LYS A 351 -14.68 -3.69 5.43
CA LYS A 351 -15.37 -4.72 4.66
C LYS A 351 -14.65 -5.06 3.35
N ALA A 352 -13.47 -4.48 3.14
CA ALA A 352 -12.73 -4.57 1.88
C ALA A 352 -13.55 -4.09 0.67
N ASP A 353 -14.19 -2.94 0.83
CA ASP A 353 -14.88 -2.19 -0.21
C ASP A 353 -14.28 -0.76 -0.28
N ASN A 354 -14.72 0.06 -1.23
CA ASN A 354 -14.41 1.49 -1.32
C ASN A 354 -12.91 1.81 -1.29
N PHE A 355 -12.13 1.16 -2.17
CA PHE A 355 -10.68 1.38 -2.24
C PHE A 355 -10.36 2.77 -2.80
N THR A 356 -9.83 3.63 -1.94
CA THR A 356 -9.49 5.04 -2.18
C THR A 356 -8.10 5.37 -1.63
N ASN A 357 -7.78 6.65 -1.50
CA ASN A 357 -6.56 7.15 -0.85
C ASN A 357 -5.29 6.55 -1.45
N ALA A 358 -5.25 6.52 -2.80
CA ALA A 358 -4.13 5.99 -3.54
C ALA A 358 -2.84 6.78 -3.26
N THR A 359 -1.75 6.06 -2.96
CA THR A 359 -0.40 6.63 -2.83
C THR A 359 0.64 5.70 -3.44
N THR A 360 1.78 6.24 -3.86
CA THR A 360 2.87 5.45 -4.45
C THR A 360 4.11 5.44 -3.56
N PRO A 361 4.57 4.26 -3.09
CA PRO A 361 5.83 4.15 -2.38
C PRO A 361 7.04 4.41 -3.29
N PHE A 362 7.06 3.82 -4.49
CA PHE A 362 8.13 3.91 -5.49
C PHE A 362 7.72 3.19 -6.79
N ASP A 363 8.49 3.36 -7.84
CA ASP A 363 8.39 2.56 -9.06
C ASP A 363 8.86 1.13 -8.83
N GLY A 364 8.16 0.16 -9.45
CA GLY A 364 8.53 -1.23 -9.35
C GLY A 364 7.39 -2.18 -9.73
N TYR A 365 7.58 -3.46 -9.41
CA TYR A 365 6.60 -4.52 -9.63
C TYR A 365 6.80 -5.67 -8.65
N TRP A 366 5.79 -6.54 -8.51
CA TRP A 366 5.75 -7.72 -7.64
C TRP A 366 6.13 -7.40 -6.19
N GLY A 367 5.57 -6.30 -5.70
CA GLY A 367 5.79 -5.84 -4.35
C GLY A 367 4.98 -6.60 -3.30
N SER A 368 5.27 -6.29 -2.06
CA SER A 368 4.48 -6.67 -0.91
C SER A 368 4.36 -5.53 0.09
N VAL A 369 3.38 -5.62 0.96
CA VAL A 369 3.11 -4.62 2.00
C VAL A 369 2.69 -5.33 3.27
N ASP A 370 3.15 -4.83 4.43
CA ASP A 370 2.70 -5.33 5.72
C ASP A 370 2.55 -4.22 6.75
N TYR A 371 1.52 -4.31 7.59
CA TYR A 371 1.34 -3.42 8.73
C TYR A 371 2.31 -3.83 9.84
N ILE A 372 3.26 -2.95 10.16
CA ILE A 372 4.33 -3.25 11.10
C ILE A 372 4.10 -2.72 12.52
N GLY A 373 2.87 -2.29 12.84
CA GLY A 373 2.53 -1.72 14.15
C GLY A 373 2.84 -0.22 14.23
N ASP A 374 2.46 0.41 15.35
CA ASP A 374 2.77 1.82 15.65
C ASP A 374 2.38 2.80 14.54
N ASN A 375 1.21 2.59 13.91
CA ASN A 375 0.74 3.37 12.76
C ASN A 375 1.74 3.39 11.59
N LYS A 376 2.50 2.30 11.40
CA LYS A 376 3.48 2.16 10.32
C LYS A 376 3.15 0.98 9.43
N ILE A 377 3.50 1.13 8.17
CA ILE A 377 3.38 0.13 7.12
C ILE A 377 4.72 0.02 6.38
N PHE A 378 5.10 -1.17 5.97
CA PHE A 378 6.33 -1.42 5.24
C PHE A 378 5.99 -1.91 3.84
N ALA A 379 6.54 -1.28 2.80
CA ALA A 379 6.38 -1.71 1.42
C ALA A 379 7.72 -2.12 0.81
N THR A 380 7.66 -3.17 0.00
CA THR A 380 8.79 -3.65 -0.81
C THR A 380 8.36 -3.85 -2.25
N GLY A 381 9.32 -3.87 -3.17
CA GLY A 381 9.08 -4.18 -4.57
C GLY A 381 10.37 -4.45 -5.34
N THR A 382 10.23 -5.03 -6.52
CA THR A 382 11.34 -5.32 -7.42
C THR A 382 11.50 -4.21 -8.45
N VAL A 383 12.73 -3.85 -8.77
CA VAL A 383 13.07 -3.00 -9.90
C VAL A 383 14.15 -3.66 -10.73
N LYS A 384 14.05 -3.60 -12.04
CA LYS A 384 15.11 -4.05 -12.95
C LYS A 384 16.07 -2.90 -13.25
N TYR A 385 17.35 -3.19 -13.20
CA TYR A 385 18.42 -2.25 -13.57
C TYR A 385 19.47 -2.90 -14.44
N GLN A 386 20.26 -2.09 -15.13
CA GLN A 386 21.36 -2.56 -15.98
C GLN A 386 22.66 -2.47 -15.21
N ALA A 387 23.38 -3.61 -15.10
CA ALA A 387 24.70 -3.68 -14.51
C ALA A 387 25.58 -4.62 -15.35
N GLU A 388 26.80 -4.19 -15.75
CA GLU A 388 27.77 -4.98 -16.50
C GLU A 388 27.17 -5.61 -17.77
N GLY A 389 26.26 -4.90 -18.45
CA GLY A 389 25.60 -5.38 -19.67
C GLY A 389 24.53 -6.45 -19.45
N LYS A 390 24.12 -6.70 -18.21
CA LYS A 390 23.05 -7.63 -17.83
C LYS A 390 21.90 -6.88 -17.14
N THR A 391 20.70 -7.38 -17.33
CA THR A 391 19.55 -6.95 -16.53
C THR A 391 19.55 -7.71 -15.21
N ARG A 392 19.54 -7.00 -14.10
CA ARG A 392 19.48 -7.55 -12.74
C ARG A 392 18.26 -7.00 -12.02
N GLY A 393 17.76 -7.74 -11.03
CA GLY A 393 16.76 -7.28 -10.09
C GLY A 393 17.39 -6.66 -8.85
N MET A 394 16.74 -5.62 -8.31
CA MET A 394 17.02 -5.10 -6.98
C MET A 394 15.71 -4.95 -6.21
N VAL A 395 15.78 -4.95 -4.89
CA VAL A 395 14.65 -4.71 -4.00
C VAL A 395 14.68 -3.27 -3.52
N ARG A 396 13.56 -2.58 -3.70
CA ARG A 396 13.26 -1.31 -3.03
C ARG A 396 12.41 -1.56 -1.80
N ALA A 397 12.63 -0.76 -0.76
CA ALA A 397 11.86 -0.82 0.47
C ALA A 397 11.67 0.58 1.07
N ILE A 398 10.55 0.79 1.75
CA ILE A 398 10.21 2.05 2.41
C ILE A 398 9.21 1.82 3.55
N VAL A 399 9.29 2.64 4.58
CA VAL A 399 8.27 2.74 5.64
C VAL A 399 7.29 3.86 5.30
N GLY A 400 6.00 3.58 5.43
CA GLY A 400 4.93 4.59 5.43
C GLY A 400 4.37 4.78 6.82
N ARG A 401 3.89 5.98 7.11
CA ARG A 401 3.11 6.30 8.31
C ARG A 401 1.65 6.47 7.96
N LEU A 402 0.78 6.04 8.86
CA LEU A 402 -0.65 6.12 8.71
C LEU A 402 -1.17 7.40 9.37
N ASN A 403 -1.72 8.28 8.58
CA ASN A 403 -2.45 9.46 9.04
C ASN A 403 -3.94 9.11 9.13
N TYR A 404 -4.52 9.26 10.30
CA TYR A 404 -5.95 9.00 10.53
C TYR A 404 -6.74 10.30 10.63
N SER A 405 -7.99 10.30 10.15
CA SER A 405 -8.97 11.33 10.50
C SER A 405 -9.05 11.48 12.02
N LYS A 406 -9.17 12.72 12.51
CA LYS A 406 -9.15 13.01 13.94
C LYS A 406 -10.50 13.48 14.44
N THR A 407 -10.84 13.09 15.69
CA THR A 407 -11.91 13.71 16.45
C THR A 407 -11.28 14.67 17.45
N LEU A 408 -11.53 15.95 17.27
CA LEU A 408 -10.98 17.02 18.12
C LEU A 408 -11.98 17.36 19.22
N VAL A 409 -11.59 17.15 20.47
CA VAL A 409 -12.39 17.55 21.64
C VAL A 409 -12.13 19.03 21.93
N LYS A 410 -13.21 19.79 22.11
CA LYS A 410 -13.11 21.24 22.37
C LYS A 410 -12.29 21.54 23.62
N GLY A 411 -11.32 22.41 23.49
CA GLY A 411 -10.41 22.80 24.57
C GLY A 411 -9.31 21.78 24.87
N ASP A 412 -9.35 20.59 24.28
CA ASP A 412 -8.26 19.65 24.33
C ASP A 412 -7.24 20.03 23.25
N ILE A 413 -6.20 20.72 23.67
CA ILE A 413 -5.11 21.16 22.80
C ILE A 413 -3.89 20.37 23.24
N SER A 414 -3.30 19.61 22.32
CA SER A 414 -2.07 18.86 22.60
C SER A 414 -1.05 19.71 23.37
N PRO A 415 -0.43 19.15 24.41
CA PRO A 415 0.51 19.92 25.23
C PRO A 415 1.63 20.51 24.38
N GLU A 416 2.18 21.62 24.86
CA GLU A 416 3.34 22.29 24.27
C GLU A 416 4.43 21.27 23.89
N PRO A 417 5.11 21.47 22.76
CA PRO A 417 6.10 20.55 22.25
C PRO A 417 7.36 20.51 23.12
N VAL A 418 7.29 19.77 24.22
CA VAL A 418 8.48 19.50 25.00
C VAL A 418 9.22 18.34 24.34
N ASP A 419 10.38 18.62 23.77
CA ASP A 419 11.38 17.65 23.28
C ASP A 419 10.95 16.73 22.11
N ARG A 420 10.04 17.18 21.22
CA ARG A 420 9.51 16.35 20.12
C ARG A 420 10.45 16.19 18.93
N PHE A 421 11.50 16.97 18.83
CA PHE A 421 12.53 16.73 17.82
C PHE A 421 13.27 15.39 18.01
N ASN A 422 13.16 14.77 19.18
CA ASN A 422 13.75 13.46 19.49
C ASN A 422 12.72 12.31 19.62
N GLN A 423 11.42 12.59 19.55
CA GLN A 423 10.38 11.55 19.68
C GLN A 423 9.43 11.58 18.49
N GLU A 424 9.39 10.47 17.77
CA GLU A 424 8.40 10.21 16.73
C GLU A 424 7.02 10.02 17.39
N SER A 425 6.14 11.02 17.31
CA SER A 425 4.75 10.86 17.78
C SER A 425 3.94 10.06 16.74
N ASN A 426 3.38 8.94 17.16
CA ASN A 426 2.50 8.12 16.32
C ASN A 426 1.09 8.72 16.17
N ASP A 427 0.76 9.77 16.94
CA ASP A 427 -0.56 10.39 16.94
C ASP A 427 -0.66 11.65 16.06
N CYS A 428 0.45 12.21 15.63
CA CYS A 428 0.47 13.37 14.73
C CYS A 428 0.30 12.92 13.27
N TRP A 429 -0.28 13.80 12.44
CA TRP A 429 -0.16 13.64 11.00
C TRP A 429 1.28 13.82 10.57
N PHE A 430 1.66 13.06 9.58
CA PHE A 430 3.02 12.99 9.05
C PHE A 430 3.03 13.24 7.54
N LEU A 431 4.04 13.98 7.06
CA LEU A 431 4.35 14.13 5.65
C LEU A 431 5.85 13.96 5.45
N GLY A 432 6.28 12.92 4.73
CA GLY A 432 7.67 12.50 4.59
C GLY A 432 8.17 12.31 3.16
N ASN A 433 7.64 13.08 2.20
CA ASN A 433 7.95 12.90 0.78
C ASN A 433 9.37 13.36 0.36
N LEU A 434 10.20 13.82 1.31
CA LEU A 434 11.60 14.13 1.10
C LEU A 434 12.49 13.31 2.05
N SER A 435 13.72 13.02 1.61
CA SER A 435 14.68 12.23 2.40
C SER A 435 15.29 12.99 3.56
N ASP A 436 15.36 14.31 3.46
CA ASP A 436 16.05 15.23 4.37
C ASP A 436 15.12 16.24 5.06
N SER A 437 13.84 16.23 4.71
CA SER A 437 12.83 17.09 5.32
C SER A 437 11.51 16.38 5.52
N LYS A 438 10.82 16.63 6.64
CA LYS A 438 9.53 16.03 7.00
C LYS A 438 8.73 16.91 7.95
N VAL A 439 7.41 16.76 7.89
CA VAL A 439 6.46 17.53 8.72
C VAL A 439 5.67 16.60 9.61
N PHE A 440 5.44 17.04 10.85
CA PHE A 440 4.42 16.50 11.75
C PHE A 440 3.43 17.61 12.10
N ALA A 441 2.15 17.26 12.17
CA ALA A 441 1.11 18.21 12.56
C ALA A 441 0.08 17.59 13.49
N ASP A 442 -0.36 18.38 14.45
CA ASP A 442 -1.48 18.06 15.33
C ASP A 442 -2.45 19.25 15.43
N PHE A 443 -3.68 18.98 15.86
CA PHE A 443 -4.77 19.92 15.79
C PHE A 443 -5.56 19.99 17.10
N GLY A 444 -6.07 21.16 17.39
CA GLY A 444 -7.03 21.39 18.45
C GLY A 444 -8.05 22.46 18.06
N TRP A 445 -9.06 22.70 18.89
CA TRP A 445 -9.98 23.79 18.67
C TRP A 445 -10.57 24.34 19.97
N THR A 446 -10.94 25.62 19.94
CA THR A 446 -11.64 26.34 20.98
C THR A 446 -12.88 27.03 20.40
N ASP A 447 -13.61 27.76 21.23
CA ASP A 447 -14.73 28.60 20.74
C ASP A 447 -14.28 29.70 19.78
N GLU A 448 -13.04 30.13 19.92
CA GLU A 448 -12.46 31.25 19.19
C GLU A 448 -11.59 30.83 18.00
N ASN A 449 -10.87 29.70 18.11
CA ASN A 449 -9.79 29.38 17.21
C ASN A 449 -9.73 27.91 16.80
N LEU A 450 -9.26 27.64 15.58
CA LEU A 450 -8.55 26.41 15.22
C LEU A 450 -7.10 26.53 15.69
N VAL A 451 -6.56 25.50 16.30
CA VAL A 451 -5.16 25.44 16.72
C VAL A 451 -4.41 24.43 15.87
N LEU A 452 -3.32 24.86 15.24
CA LEU A 452 -2.36 24.02 14.52
C LEU A 452 -1.06 24.00 15.32
N ILE A 453 -0.56 22.78 15.59
CA ILE A 453 0.77 22.57 16.14
C ILE A 453 1.55 21.81 15.09
N SER A 454 2.68 22.37 14.64
CA SER A 454 3.47 21.79 13.57
C SER A 454 4.94 21.71 13.93
N TYR A 455 5.59 20.68 13.39
CA TYR A 455 7.03 20.43 13.47
C TYR A 455 7.52 20.17 12.06
N LEU A 456 8.49 20.95 11.62
CA LEU A 456 9.18 20.75 10.37
C LEU A 456 10.64 20.41 10.67
N TYR A 457 11.06 19.22 10.25
CA TYR A 457 12.45 18.80 10.24
C TYR A 457 13.04 19.15 8.89
N ASP A 458 14.12 19.91 8.88
CA ASP A 458 14.84 20.26 7.68
C ASP A 458 16.29 20.58 8.04
N ARG A 459 17.23 20.09 7.22
CA ARG A 459 18.67 20.31 7.45
C ARG A 459 19.16 21.69 7.00
N LYS A 460 18.35 22.44 6.26
CA LYS A 460 18.69 23.74 5.69
C LYS A 460 17.50 24.69 5.75
N LEU A 461 17.27 25.25 6.94
CA LEU A 461 16.11 26.10 7.18
C LEU A 461 16.21 27.46 6.50
N THR A 462 15.28 27.76 5.64
CA THR A 462 15.12 29.05 4.99
C THR A 462 13.82 29.72 5.41
N ALA A 463 13.89 30.92 5.91
CA ALA A 463 12.73 31.74 6.26
C ALA A 463 12.93 33.20 5.77
N LEU A 464 12.58 33.45 4.51
CA LEU A 464 12.69 34.79 3.87
C LEU A 464 11.36 35.53 3.90
N THR A 465 10.34 34.93 3.27
CA THR A 465 8.94 35.39 3.31
C THR A 465 8.05 34.16 3.52
N THR A 466 6.81 34.35 3.91
CA THR A 466 5.90 33.21 4.16
C THR A 466 5.73 32.30 2.94
N GLU A 467 5.87 32.82 1.73
CA GLU A 467 5.70 32.08 0.47
C GLU A 467 7.02 31.57 -0.12
N ASN A 468 8.16 32.01 0.38
CA ASN A 468 9.48 31.64 -0.11
C ASN A 468 10.38 31.20 1.06
N SER A 469 9.90 30.23 1.80
CA SER A 469 10.48 29.66 3.02
C SER A 469 10.17 28.18 3.10
N ASP A 470 10.92 27.48 3.93
CA ASP A 470 10.45 26.23 4.49
C ASP A 470 9.27 26.54 5.41
N ALA A 471 8.14 25.90 5.12
CA ALA A 471 6.89 26.21 5.81
C ALA A 471 5.96 25.00 5.85
N VAL A 472 5.10 24.98 6.85
CA VAL A 472 3.98 24.04 6.93
C VAL A 472 2.73 24.72 6.38
N GLU A 473 2.05 24.05 5.46
CA GLU A 473 0.77 24.48 4.89
C GLU A 473 -0.32 23.51 5.28
N LEU A 474 -1.41 24.05 5.82
CA LEU A 474 -2.65 23.33 6.06
C LEU A 474 -3.73 23.85 5.11
N LEU A 475 -4.24 22.96 4.25
CA LEU A 475 -5.48 23.18 3.53
C LEU A 475 -6.66 22.76 4.42
N LEU A 476 -7.72 23.56 4.42
CA LEU A 476 -8.92 23.32 5.20
C LEU A 476 -10.16 23.62 4.36
N ALA A 477 -11.15 22.75 4.39
CA ALA A 477 -12.43 22.94 3.70
C ALA A 477 -13.61 22.67 4.62
N ARG A 478 -14.67 23.47 4.46
CA ARG A 478 -15.99 23.30 5.10
C ARG A 478 -16.99 22.89 4.03
N LEU A 479 -17.90 22.01 4.39
CA LEU A 479 -18.95 21.56 3.48
C LEU A 479 -19.81 22.75 3.00
N GLY A 480 -19.90 22.90 1.68
CA GLY A 480 -20.62 24.03 1.06
C GLY A 480 -19.97 25.41 1.25
N GLY A 481 -18.75 25.45 1.82
CA GLY A 481 -17.97 26.67 2.03
C GLY A 481 -16.73 26.74 1.15
N PRO A 482 -15.97 27.85 1.23
CA PRO A 482 -14.71 27.97 0.52
C PRO A 482 -13.62 27.10 1.16
N GLN A 483 -12.55 26.87 0.41
CA GLN A 483 -11.31 26.31 0.93
C GLN A 483 -10.45 27.42 1.53
N TYR A 484 -9.67 27.06 2.54
CA TYR A 484 -8.68 27.93 3.18
C TYR A 484 -7.30 27.29 3.10
N LYS A 485 -6.30 28.13 3.00
CA LYS A 485 -4.89 27.75 3.05
C LYS A 485 -4.20 28.54 4.15
N ILE A 486 -3.59 27.84 5.10
CA ILE A 486 -2.88 28.40 6.25
C ILE A 486 -1.42 28.00 6.10
N VAL A 487 -0.52 28.97 6.02
CA VAL A 487 0.93 28.76 5.87
C VAL A 487 1.66 29.37 7.04
N VAL A 488 2.55 28.61 7.69
CA VAL A 488 3.40 29.10 8.79
C VAL A 488 4.86 28.68 8.57
N ASN A 489 5.80 29.60 8.78
CA ASN A 489 7.23 29.39 8.58
C ASN A 489 8.06 29.45 9.88
N GLY A 490 9.37 29.21 9.78
CA GLY A 490 10.29 29.12 10.92
C GLY A 490 10.53 30.44 11.69
N VAL A 491 10.17 31.62 11.15
CA VAL A 491 10.13 32.85 11.94
C VAL A 491 8.80 33.10 12.64
N GLY A 492 7.87 32.14 12.54
CA GLY A 492 6.53 32.24 13.12
C GLY A 492 5.59 33.15 12.34
N ALA A 493 5.98 33.66 11.18
CA ALA A 493 5.05 34.39 10.33
C ALA A 493 4.02 33.43 9.70
N TYR A 494 2.73 33.80 9.76
CA TYR A 494 1.70 33.04 9.08
C TYR A 494 0.85 33.91 8.16
N VAL A 495 0.28 33.27 7.13
CA VAL A 495 -0.67 33.87 6.21
C VAL A 495 -1.85 32.93 6.00
N VAL A 496 -3.06 33.47 5.92
CA VAL A 496 -4.28 32.73 5.57
C VAL A 496 -4.80 33.24 4.23
N TYR A 497 -5.10 32.30 3.36
CA TYR A 497 -5.76 32.55 2.08
C TYR A 497 -7.12 31.89 2.05
N VAL A 498 -8.01 32.44 1.26
CA VAL A 498 -9.31 31.82 0.88
C VAL A 498 -9.31 31.59 -0.62
N GLU A 499 -9.84 30.46 -1.06
CA GLU A 499 -10.08 30.19 -2.47
C GLU A 499 -11.23 31.08 -2.99
N ASP A 500 -10.97 31.79 -4.08
CA ASP A 500 -11.94 32.63 -4.76
C ASP A 500 -11.76 32.46 -6.29
N ASN A 501 -12.75 31.82 -6.95
CA ASN A 501 -12.73 31.55 -8.39
C ASN A 501 -11.42 30.91 -8.89
N PHE A 502 -11.01 29.79 -8.28
CA PHE A 502 -9.78 29.05 -8.58
C PHE A 502 -8.48 29.84 -8.35
N SER A 503 -8.51 30.86 -7.52
CA SER A 503 -7.34 31.63 -7.11
C SER A 503 -7.31 31.82 -5.60
N TRP A 504 -6.10 31.92 -5.04
CA TRP A 504 -5.91 32.15 -3.62
C TRP A 504 -5.82 33.63 -3.30
N ARG A 505 -6.75 34.15 -2.50
CA ARG A 505 -6.78 35.52 -2.04
C ARG A 505 -6.41 35.59 -0.56
N LYS A 506 -5.38 36.36 -0.23
CA LYS A 506 -4.95 36.61 1.15
C LYS A 506 -6.05 37.28 1.95
N VAL A 507 -6.37 36.74 3.14
CA VAL A 507 -7.40 37.27 4.03
C VAL A 507 -6.88 37.64 5.42
N SER A 508 -5.75 37.06 5.83
CA SER A 508 -5.13 37.38 7.11
C SER A 508 -3.62 37.11 7.07
N GLU A 509 -2.90 37.78 7.94
CA GLU A 509 -1.50 37.51 8.27
C GLU A 509 -1.25 37.86 9.72
N GLY A 510 -0.22 37.26 10.33
CA GLY A 510 0.13 37.51 11.72
C GLY A 510 1.36 36.73 12.17
N ALA A 511 1.51 36.62 13.48
CA ALA A 511 2.54 35.83 14.12
C ALA A 511 1.90 34.59 14.81
N ALA A 512 2.61 33.47 14.80
CA ALA A 512 2.28 32.28 15.57
C ALA A 512 2.30 32.59 17.08
N ASP A 513 1.56 31.83 17.88
CA ASP A 513 1.51 31.97 19.34
C ASP A 513 2.90 31.69 19.96
N SER A 514 3.58 30.69 19.39
CA SER A 514 4.96 30.36 19.73
C SER A 514 5.68 29.74 18.52
N VAL A 515 6.98 29.94 18.46
CA VAL A 515 7.89 29.29 17.52
C VAL A 515 9.21 28.99 18.21
N GLU A 516 9.75 27.81 17.92
CA GLU A 516 11.09 27.40 18.35
C GLU A 516 11.86 26.92 17.12
N VAL A 517 13.09 27.41 16.96
CA VAL A 517 14.00 27.00 15.89
C VAL A 517 15.21 26.32 16.51
N VAL A 518 15.56 25.14 15.98
CA VAL A 518 16.79 24.43 16.35
C VAL A 518 17.69 24.40 15.14
N GLY A 519 18.61 25.38 15.10
CA GLY A 519 19.49 25.65 13.98
C GLY A 519 19.63 27.15 13.68
N THR A 520 20.13 27.50 12.52
CA THR A 520 20.37 28.87 12.07
C THR A 520 19.61 29.18 10.79
N LEU A 521 18.58 30.01 10.88
CA LEU A 521 17.77 30.38 9.72
C LEU A 521 18.62 31.13 8.67
N ASN A 522 18.44 30.75 7.40
CA ASN A 522 19.07 31.38 6.24
C ASN A 522 20.59 31.23 6.18
N ASP A 523 21.16 30.22 6.82
CA ASP A 523 22.58 29.88 6.75
C ASP A 523 22.78 28.50 6.16
N ASP A 524 23.13 28.44 4.88
CA ASP A 524 23.35 27.17 4.17
C ASP A 524 24.67 26.47 4.57
N SER A 525 25.48 27.07 5.46
CA SER A 525 26.80 26.54 5.83
C SER A 525 26.80 25.56 6.99
N ASP A 526 25.75 25.56 7.82
CA ASP A 526 25.53 24.60 8.92
C ASP A 526 24.39 23.62 8.64
N GLU A 527 24.15 22.68 9.54
CA GLU A 527 23.00 21.77 9.49
C GLU A 527 22.03 22.13 10.61
N ASP A 528 20.76 22.31 10.21
CA ASP A 528 19.65 22.55 11.11
C ASP A 528 18.99 21.26 11.57
N LEU A 529 18.16 21.33 12.58
CA LEU A 529 17.24 20.26 12.96
C LEU A 529 15.81 20.57 12.51
N GLY A 530 15.40 21.84 12.53
CA GLY A 530 14.06 22.23 12.13
C GLY A 530 13.44 23.33 12.97
N PHE A 531 12.13 23.51 12.82
CA PHE A 531 11.36 24.41 13.69
C PHE A 531 10.05 23.77 14.15
N SER A 532 9.52 24.25 15.28
CA SER A 532 8.15 24.01 15.71
C SER A 532 7.37 25.31 15.76
N ALA A 533 6.06 25.25 15.49
CA ALA A 533 5.18 26.39 15.59
C ALA A 533 3.82 25.97 16.15
N LYS A 534 3.26 26.80 17.05
CA LYS A 534 1.87 26.73 17.48
C LYS A 534 1.14 27.97 16.98
N LEU A 535 0.03 27.75 16.32
CA LEU A 535 -0.73 28.79 15.65
C LEU A 535 -2.22 28.68 16.02
N SER A 536 -2.79 29.75 16.53
CA SER A 536 -4.24 29.90 16.75
C SER A 536 -4.85 30.75 15.64
N VAL A 537 -5.67 30.16 14.78
CA VAL A 537 -6.35 30.87 13.70
C VAL A 537 -7.80 31.12 14.09
N PRO A 538 -8.23 32.40 14.20
CA PRO A 538 -9.60 32.73 14.57
C PRO A 538 -10.65 32.21 13.58
N TRP A 539 -11.73 31.63 14.10
CA TRP A 539 -12.80 31.09 13.27
C TRP A 539 -13.49 32.14 12.37
N ASN A 540 -13.51 33.41 12.76
CA ASN A 540 -14.07 34.47 11.92
C ASN A 540 -13.30 34.65 10.60
N ILE A 541 -12.02 34.24 10.54
CA ILE A 541 -11.20 34.21 9.32
C ILE A 541 -11.54 32.98 8.49
N LEU A 542 -11.89 31.87 9.15
CA LEU A 542 -12.17 30.56 8.56
C LEU A 542 -13.68 30.32 8.30
N GLY A 543 -14.43 31.38 8.02
CA GLY A 543 -15.85 31.28 7.68
C GLY A 543 -16.80 31.22 8.88
N GLY A 544 -16.33 31.56 10.08
CA GLY A 544 -17.15 31.64 11.30
C GLY A 544 -16.99 30.44 12.24
N LYS A 545 -17.50 30.59 13.46
CA LYS A 545 -17.43 29.56 14.51
C LYS A 545 -18.10 28.27 14.03
N PRO A 546 -17.45 27.10 14.14
CA PRO A 546 -18.03 25.83 13.76
C PRO A 546 -19.08 25.35 14.77
N SER A 547 -19.97 24.49 14.31
CA SER A 547 -20.91 23.78 15.16
C SER A 547 -20.30 22.52 15.76
N ALA A 548 -20.74 22.11 16.94
CA ALA A 548 -20.36 20.80 17.48
C ALA A 548 -20.84 19.68 16.54
N GLY A 549 -19.96 18.73 16.25
CA GLY A 549 -20.21 17.66 15.28
C GLY A 549 -19.90 18.04 13.83
N GLU A 550 -19.48 19.27 13.56
CA GLU A 550 -19.05 19.67 12.22
C GLU A 550 -17.80 18.89 11.79
N VAL A 551 -17.76 18.47 10.52
CA VAL A 551 -16.64 17.79 9.90
C VAL A 551 -15.97 18.73 8.92
N LEU A 552 -14.72 19.06 9.21
CA LEU A 552 -13.82 19.77 8.29
C LEU A 552 -13.01 18.75 7.52
N LYS A 553 -12.72 19.03 6.26
CA LYS A 553 -11.69 18.30 5.51
C LYS A 553 -10.38 19.07 5.58
N ALA A 554 -9.28 18.34 5.79
CA ALA A 554 -7.97 18.95 5.96
C ALA A 554 -6.88 18.14 5.25
N HIS A 555 -5.89 18.84 4.72
CA HIS A 555 -4.76 18.26 4.01
C HIS A 555 -3.47 19.02 4.34
N LEU A 556 -2.39 18.27 4.60
CA LEU A 556 -1.09 18.81 4.98
C LEU A 556 -0.19 18.91 3.77
N ARG A 557 0.49 20.04 3.60
CA ARG A 557 1.53 20.28 2.60
C ARG A 557 2.78 20.83 3.25
N HIS A 558 3.90 20.64 2.60
CA HIS A 558 5.19 21.17 2.97
C HIS A 558 5.73 22.10 1.88
N HIS A 559 6.09 23.32 2.24
CA HIS A 559 6.89 24.19 1.39
C HIS A 559 8.35 23.90 1.67
N TYR A 560 9.04 23.35 0.69
CA TYR A 560 10.45 22.98 0.79
C TYR A 560 11.32 23.92 -0.02
N LYS A 561 12.40 24.37 0.58
CA LYS A 561 13.37 25.24 -0.06
C LYS A 561 14.80 24.76 0.23
N ALA A 562 15.36 24.01 -0.71
CA ALA A 562 16.63 23.32 -0.55
C ALA A 562 17.81 24.22 -0.18
N LYS A 563 17.78 25.49 -0.58
CA LYS A 563 18.81 26.49 -0.26
C LYS A 563 18.22 27.89 -0.25
N THR A 564 18.81 28.77 0.56
CA THR A 564 18.43 30.19 0.66
C THR A 564 18.43 30.92 -0.69
N SER A 565 19.34 30.56 -1.60
CA SER A 565 19.46 31.17 -2.93
C SER A 565 18.48 30.61 -3.95
N GLU A 566 17.86 29.44 -3.74
CA GLU A 566 16.93 28.82 -4.68
C GLU A 566 15.57 29.50 -4.67
N LYS A 567 14.91 29.56 -5.81
CA LYS A 567 13.56 30.09 -5.99
C LYS A 567 12.82 29.28 -7.06
N PRO A 568 11.50 29.05 -6.88
CA PRO A 568 10.68 29.22 -5.66
C PRO A 568 10.86 28.07 -4.66
N ALA A 569 10.24 28.17 -3.48
CA ALA A 569 9.99 27.02 -2.64
C ALA A 569 9.01 26.07 -3.33
N TRP A 570 9.23 24.78 -3.21
CA TRP A 570 8.37 23.75 -3.81
C TRP A 570 7.33 23.27 -2.80
N GLN A 571 6.12 23.02 -3.29
CA GLN A 571 5.08 22.39 -2.48
C GLN A 571 5.22 20.88 -2.59
N ILE A 572 5.28 20.21 -1.45
CA ILE A 572 5.39 18.75 -1.32
C ILE A 572 4.16 18.23 -0.59
N GLU A 573 3.58 17.17 -1.10
CA GLU A 573 2.39 16.53 -0.54
C GLU A 573 2.39 15.01 -0.79
N ASP A 574 1.57 14.28 -0.06
CA ASP A 574 1.42 12.82 -0.18
C ASP A 574 0.24 12.39 -1.08
N VAL A 575 -0.43 13.34 -1.70
CA VAL A 575 -1.52 13.10 -2.65
C VAL A 575 -0.99 13.20 -4.06
N GLU A 576 -1.15 12.14 -4.82
CA GLU A 576 -0.68 12.08 -6.20
C GLU A 576 -1.74 12.62 -7.18
N GLY A 577 -1.26 13.44 -8.14
CA GLY A 577 -2.06 13.94 -9.25
C GLY A 577 -3.03 15.06 -8.90
N GLU A 578 -4.07 15.24 -9.71
CA GLU A 578 -5.04 16.34 -9.61
C GLU A 578 -5.93 16.31 -8.36
N ASN A 579 -5.81 15.27 -7.52
CA ASN A 579 -6.70 15.07 -6.37
C ASN A 579 -6.31 15.87 -5.13
N SER A 580 -5.12 16.44 -5.09
CA SER A 580 -4.66 17.27 -3.97
C SER A 580 -5.56 18.49 -3.72
N ASP A 581 -6.25 18.96 -4.75
CA ASP A 581 -7.14 20.11 -4.68
C ASP A 581 -8.62 19.73 -4.41
N TYR A 582 -8.93 18.42 -4.26
CA TYR A 582 -10.30 17.95 -4.01
C TYR A 582 -10.53 17.64 -2.53
N PRO A 583 -11.23 18.51 -1.76
CA PRO A 583 -11.47 18.31 -0.34
C PRO A 583 -12.14 16.99 0.03
N ALA A 584 -12.93 16.43 -0.88
CA ALA A 584 -13.59 15.15 -0.66
C ALA A 584 -12.61 14.00 -0.36
N GLU A 585 -11.38 14.06 -0.87
CA GLU A 585 -10.34 13.05 -0.67
C GLU A 585 -9.42 13.33 0.51
N TRP A 586 -9.57 14.47 1.19
CA TRP A 586 -8.78 14.82 2.36
C TRP A 586 -9.25 14.08 3.60
N LEU A 587 -8.39 13.99 4.61
CA LEU A 587 -8.76 13.45 5.91
C LEU A 587 -9.73 14.37 6.65
N SER A 588 -10.46 13.81 7.61
CA SER A 588 -11.47 14.54 8.36
C SER A 588 -10.96 15.01 9.72
N LEU A 589 -11.30 16.24 10.10
CA LEU A 589 -11.23 16.76 11.47
C LEU A 589 -12.67 16.90 11.97
N ARG A 590 -13.10 16.02 12.88
CA ARG A 590 -14.45 15.99 13.47
C ARG A 590 -14.44 16.79 14.76
N LEU A 591 -15.17 17.89 14.83
CA LEU A 591 -15.21 18.79 15.99
C LEU A 591 -16.26 18.29 17.01
N LYS A 592 -15.83 17.92 18.21
CA LYS A 592 -16.68 17.36 19.26
C LYS A 592 -16.75 18.27 20.49
#